data_a273a6a4e95fdd6034e18127b303a511
#
_entry.id   a273a6a4e95fdd6034e18127b303a511
#
_cell.length_a   1.000
_cell.length_b   1.000
_cell.length_c   1.000
_cell.angle_alpha   90.00
_cell.angle_beta   90.00
_cell.angle_gamma   90.00
#
_symmetry.space_group_name_H-M   'P 1'
#
loop_
_entity.id
_entity.type
_entity.pdbx_description
1 polymer ?
#
loop_
_entity_poly.entity_id
_entity_poly.type
_entity_poly.pdbx_seq_one_letter_code
_entity_poly.pdbx_strand_id
1 'polypeptide(L)'
;MISISYKKHNGIVKGGNTMIIKTLSLDEEDKNVFVNTYILNDYPKYYQQDKRPAVVICPGGGYSTLARKEGEPVALKMNTMGYHAFVLHYSIGFTEKPSEFINEEDLPPRNLHAAWPIQLYQVQKVFQMIKDHAQEWNVDSDQIMLMG
;
A
#
# COMPACT_ATOMS: atom_id res chain seq x y z
N MET A 1 21.76 6.21 -4.13
CA MET A 1 20.58 7.00 -4.54
C MET A 1 19.76 6.11 -5.46
N ILE A 2 18.73 5.46 -4.93
CA ILE A 2 17.89 4.53 -5.72
C ILE A 2 16.79 5.37 -6.34
N SER A 3 16.85 5.54 -7.67
CA SER A 3 15.80 6.21 -8.43
C SER A 3 14.64 5.22 -8.63
N ILE A 4 13.53 5.44 -7.98
CA ILE A 4 12.32 4.65 -8.17
C ILE A 4 11.53 5.29 -9.32
N SER A 5 11.51 4.61 -10.47
CA SER A 5 10.76 5.05 -11.66
C SER A 5 9.29 4.67 -11.51
N TYR A 6 8.42 5.67 -11.36
CA TYR A 6 6.96 5.47 -11.34
C TYR A 6 6.37 5.68 -12.74
N LYS A 7 5.69 4.67 -13.30
CA LYS A 7 4.84 4.87 -14.49
C LYS A 7 3.60 5.65 -14.11
N LYS A 8 3.56 6.93 -14.51
CA LYS A 8 2.38 7.80 -14.41
C LYS A 8 1.28 7.31 -15.36
N HIS A 9 0.21 6.75 -14.83
CA HIS A 9 -1.04 6.64 -15.58
C HIS A 9 -1.82 7.94 -15.38
N ASN A 10 -1.78 8.82 -16.39
CA ASN A 10 -2.51 10.09 -16.40
C ASN A 10 -3.99 9.84 -16.70
N GLY A 11 -4.81 9.81 -15.67
CA GLY A 11 -6.26 10.01 -15.79
C GLY A 11 -6.62 11.37 -15.23
N ILE A 12 -6.88 12.37 -16.08
CA ILE A 12 -7.42 13.66 -15.66
C ILE A 12 -8.91 13.45 -15.36
N VAL A 13 -9.28 13.43 -14.09
CA VAL A 13 -10.67 13.49 -13.66
C VAL A 13 -10.99 14.94 -13.31
N LYS A 14 -11.76 15.61 -14.17
CA LYS A 14 -12.37 16.91 -13.88
C LYS A 14 -13.62 16.67 -13.00
N GLY A 15 -13.54 17.02 -11.75
CA GLY A 15 -14.64 16.95 -10.78
C GLY A 15 -14.06 16.61 -9.42
N GLY A 16 -14.41 17.32 -8.34
CA GLY A 16 -13.81 17.22 -7.03
C GLY A 16 -13.72 15.79 -6.50
N ASN A 17 -12.60 15.16 -6.72
CA ASN A 17 -12.32 13.83 -6.18
C ASN A 17 -11.99 13.98 -4.71
N THR A 18 -12.76 13.29 -3.90
CA THR A 18 -12.54 13.23 -2.45
C THR A 18 -11.41 12.30 -2.07
N MET A 19 -10.90 11.50 -3.00
CA MET A 19 -9.85 10.51 -2.75
C MET A 19 -9.01 10.21 -3.99
N ILE A 20 -7.71 9.99 -3.81
CA ILE A 20 -6.78 9.55 -4.85
C ILE A 20 -6.39 8.11 -4.57
N ILE A 21 -6.79 7.20 -5.47
CA ILE A 21 -6.42 5.79 -5.41
C ILE A 21 -5.43 5.50 -6.55
N LYS A 22 -4.25 4.97 -6.18
CA LYS A 22 -3.21 4.56 -7.12
C LYS A 22 -2.59 3.25 -6.65
N THR A 23 -2.13 2.44 -7.60
CA THR A 23 -1.25 1.30 -7.33
C THR A 23 0.17 1.68 -7.70
N LEU A 24 1.09 1.59 -6.76
CA LEU A 24 2.50 1.94 -6.92
C LEU A 24 3.36 0.68 -6.72
N SER A 25 4.14 0.31 -7.73
CA SER A 25 5.08 -0.82 -7.62
C SER A 25 6.19 -0.47 -6.63
N LEU A 26 6.56 -1.41 -5.78
CA LEU A 26 7.66 -1.29 -4.82
C LEU A 26 8.87 -2.12 -5.23
N ASP A 27 8.70 -3.03 -6.18
CA ASP A 27 9.75 -3.91 -6.66
C ASP A 27 9.66 -4.04 -8.18
N GLU A 28 10.80 -3.91 -8.86
CA GLU A 28 10.86 -4.05 -10.32
C GLU A 28 10.89 -5.53 -10.75
N GLU A 29 11.41 -6.40 -9.89
CA GLU A 29 11.57 -7.82 -10.14
C GLU A 29 10.33 -8.61 -9.72
N ASP A 30 9.66 -8.22 -8.62
CA ASP A 30 8.42 -8.84 -8.14
C ASP A 30 7.21 -7.89 -8.30
N LYS A 31 6.46 -8.08 -9.38
CA LYS A 31 5.26 -7.28 -9.69
C LYS A 31 4.11 -7.48 -8.70
N ASN A 32 4.19 -8.52 -7.86
CA ASN A 32 3.20 -8.77 -6.82
C ASN A 32 3.43 -7.90 -5.58
N VAL A 33 4.59 -7.23 -5.51
CA VAL A 33 4.94 -6.31 -4.41
C VAL A 33 4.60 -4.88 -4.82
N PHE A 34 3.52 -4.38 -4.27
CA PHE A 34 3.02 -3.04 -4.57
C PHE A 34 2.25 -2.45 -3.39
N VAL A 35 1.96 -1.18 -3.44
CA VAL A 35 1.10 -0.50 -2.48
C VAL A 35 -0.09 0.14 -3.19
N ASN A 36 -1.28 -0.06 -2.65
CA ASN A 36 -2.47 0.69 -3.01
C ASN A 36 -2.60 1.89 -2.08
N THR A 37 -2.69 3.08 -2.66
CA THR A 37 -2.86 4.33 -1.92
C THR A 37 -4.33 4.69 -1.84
N TYR A 38 -4.75 5.22 -0.69
CA TYR A 38 -6.08 5.77 -0.43
C TYR A 38 -5.87 7.13 0.21
N ILE A 39 -5.58 8.14 -0.63
CA ILE A 39 -5.18 9.48 -0.18
C ILE A 39 -6.41 10.39 -0.26
N LEU A 40 -6.78 10.97 0.87
CA LEU A 40 -7.83 11.97 0.95
C LEU A 40 -7.37 13.24 0.24
N ASN A 41 -8.13 13.66 -0.75
CA ASN A 41 -7.84 14.86 -1.52
C ASN A 41 -8.59 16.03 -0.89
N ASP A 42 -7.89 16.82 -0.12
CA ASP A 42 -8.44 18.00 0.50
C ASP A 42 -8.65 19.09 -0.55
N TYR A 43 -9.83 19.70 -0.54
CA TYR A 43 -10.16 20.80 -1.45
C TYR A 43 -9.32 22.04 -1.06
N PRO A 44 -8.35 22.49 -1.88
CA PRO A 44 -7.39 23.53 -1.48
C PRO A 44 -8.04 24.89 -1.21
N LYS A 45 -9.31 25.08 -1.61
CA LYS A 45 -9.99 26.38 -1.58
C LYS A 45 -10.65 26.76 -0.25
N TYR A 46 -10.96 25.77 0.62
CA TYR A 46 -11.80 26.03 1.77
C TYR A 46 -11.25 25.55 3.10
N TYR A 47 -10.22 24.70 3.08
CA TYR A 47 -9.58 24.18 4.29
C TYR A 47 -8.06 24.20 4.07
N GLN A 48 -7.38 25.17 4.69
CA GLN A 48 -5.98 24.99 5.06
C GLN A 48 -6.00 23.95 6.18
N GLN A 49 -6.07 22.67 5.81
CA GLN A 49 -6.00 21.62 6.80
C GLN A 49 -4.54 21.37 7.15
N ASP A 50 -4.32 21.14 8.44
CA ASP A 50 -3.09 20.56 8.94
C ASP A 50 -2.82 19.25 8.20
N LYS A 51 -1.55 18.88 8.09
CA LYS A 51 -1.16 17.60 7.50
C LYS A 51 -1.90 16.44 8.16
N ARG A 52 -2.26 15.44 7.38
CA ARG A 52 -2.98 14.26 7.88
C ARG A 52 -2.04 13.16 8.31
N PRO A 53 -2.38 12.42 9.36
CA PRO A 53 -1.66 11.19 9.68
C PRO A 53 -1.86 10.13 8.61
N ALA A 54 -0.92 9.21 8.52
CA ALA A 54 -0.96 8.09 7.58
C ALA A 54 -0.94 6.75 8.32
N VAL A 55 -1.50 5.72 7.67
CA VAL A 55 -1.42 4.34 8.14
C VAL A 55 -0.99 3.42 7.01
N VAL A 56 0.03 2.60 7.27
CA VAL A 56 0.44 1.49 6.41
C VAL A 56 -0.23 0.24 6.93
N ILE A 57 -1.03 -0.40 6.09
CA ILE A 57 -1.80 -1.60 6.42
C ILE A 57 -1.13 -2.80 5.75
N CYS A 58 -0.78 -3.80 6.57
CA CYS A 58 -0.23 -5.08 6.12
C CYS A 58 -1.27 -6.17 6.35
N PRO A 59 -2.09 -6.53 5.34
CA PRO A 59 -3.10 -7.57 5.51
C PRO A 59 -2.49 -8.88 5.97
N GLY A 60 -3.14 -9.57 6.92
CA GLY A 60 -2.71 -10.87 7.40
C GLY A 60 -2.90 -11.97 6.35
N GLY A 61 -2.60 -13.22 6.72
CA GLY A 61 -2.72 -14.39 5.86
C GLY A 61 -1.56 -15.37 5.99
N GLY A 62 -0.82 -15.30 7.10
CA GLY A 62 0.24 -16.24 7.45
C GLY A 62 1.36 -16.33 6.41
N TYR A 63 1.67 -15.25 5.72
CA TYR A 63 2.63 -15.18 4.61
C TYR A 63 2.30 -16.10 3.41
N SER A 64 1.17 -16.79 3.43
CA SER A 64 0.72 -17.64 2.30
C SER A 64 -0.25 -16.92 1.37
N THR A 65 -0.94 -15.92 1.90
CA THR A 65 -1.92 -15.11 1.16
C THR A 65 -2.02 -13.72 1.81
N LEU A 66 -2.81 -12.85 1.19
CA LEU A 66 -3.20 -11.55 1.77
C LEU A 66 -4.72 -11.50 1.92
N ALA A 67 -5.18 -11.34 3.16
CA ALA A 67 -6.60 -11.31 3.48
C ALA A 67 -7.27 -10.06 2.92
N ARG A 68 -8.13 -10.20 1.92
CA ARG A 68 -8.83 -9.06 1.28
C ARG A 68 -9.62 -8.21 2.26
N LYS A 69 -10.20 -8.82 3.30
CA LYS A 69 -11.00 -8.14 4.32
C LYS A 69 -10.17 -7.17 5.18
N GLU A 70 -8.86 -7.38 5.25
CA GLU A 70 -7.92 -6.61 6.05
C GLU A 70 -7.17 -5.53 5.24
N GLY A 71 -7.41 -5.45 3.94
CA GLY A 71 -6.85 -4.46 3.04
C GLY A 71 -7.75 -3.25 2.84
N GLU A 72 -8.38 -3.16 1.67
CA GLU A 72 -9.21 -2.02 1.26
C GLU A 72 -10.32 -1.66 2.26
N PRO A 73 -11.11 -2.59 2.84
CA PRO A 73 -12.15 -2.22 3.79
C PRO A 73 -11.59 -1.50 5.03
N VAL A 74 -10.40 -1.91 5.49
CA VAL A 74 -9.71 -1.24 6.61
C VAL A 74 -9.21 0.14 6.18
N ALA A 75 -8.62 0.25 4.97
CA ALA A 75 -8.17 1.53 4.43
C ALA A 75 -9.32 2.55 4.35
N LEU A 76 -10.47 2.14 3.81
CA LEU A 76 -11.65 2.99 3.72
C LEU A 76 -12.17 3.40 5.11
N LYS A 77 -12.12 2.49 6.09
CA LYS A 77 -12.46 2.84 7.47
C LYS A 77 -11.49 3.87 8.04
N MET A 78 -10.19 3.71 7.83
CA MET A 78 -9.19 4.68 8.28
C MET A 78 -9.37 6.04 7.61
N ASN A 79 -9.74 6.08 6.32
CA ASN A 79 -10.07 7.31 5.63
C ASN A 79 -11.25 8.04 6.29
N THR A 80 -12.28 7.34 6.76
CA THR A 80 -13.40 7.98 7.48
C THR A 80 -12.97 8.62 8.81
N MET A 81 -11.84 8.22 9.34
CA MET A 81 -11.22 8.77 10.55
C MET A 81 -10.20 9.88 10.25
N GLY A 82 -10.02 10.24 8.98
CA GLY A 82 -9.13 11.31 8.54
C GLY A 82 -7.69 10.90 8.23
N TYR A 83 -7.37 9.61 8.20
CA TYR A 83 -6.05 9.12 7.85
C TYR A 83 -5.91 8.94 6.34
N HIS A 84 -4.72 9.21 5.81
CA HIS A 84 -4.31 8.61 4.54
C HIS A 84 -3.98 7.14 4.78
N ALA A 85 -4.42 6.24 3.90
CA ALA A 85 -4.17 4.82 4.07
C ALA A 85 -3.39 4.24 2.89
N PHE A 86 -2.50 3.29 3.20
CA PHE A 86 -1.60 2.64 2.26
C PHE A 86 -1.65 1.13 2.52
N VAL A 87 -2.22 0.37 1.59
CA VAL A 87 -2.32 -1.09 1.72
C VAL A 87 -1.13 -1.73 1.02
N LEU A 88 -0.24 -2.33 1.79
CA LEU A 88 0.94 -3.02 1.27
C LEU A 88 0.59 -4.44 0.85
N HIS A 89 0.82 -4.75 -0.41
CA HIS A 89 0.90 -6.11 -0.92
C HIS A 89 2.36 -6.55 -0.85
N TYR A 90 2.72 -7.20 0.25
CA TYR A 90 4.07 -7.69 0.49
C TYR A 90 4.29 -9.09 -0.11
N SER A 91 5.55 -9.49 -0.27
CA SER A 91 5.93 -10.82 -0.77
C SER A 91 5.35 -11.93 0.10
N ILE A 92 4.60 -12.82 -0.51
CA ILE A 92 4.09 -14.04 0.13
C ILE A 92 4.91 -15.26 -0.27
N GLY A 93 4.80 -16.34 0.51
CA GLY A 93 5.61 -17.56 0.35
C GLY A 93 5.38 -18.36 -0.93
N PHE A 94 4.48 -17.91 -1.80
CA PHE A 94 4.20 -18.52 -3.10
C PHE A 94 4.31 -17.47 -4.22
N THR A 95 4.63 -17.93 -5.43
CA THR A 95 4.72 -17.05 -6.62
C THR A 95 3.37 -16.50 -7.05
N GLU A 96 2.29 -17.20 -6.67
CA GLU A 96 0.91 -16.81 -6.92
C GLU A 96 0.09 -17.06 -5.66
N LYS A 97 -1.04 -16.37 -5.54
CA LYS A 97 -1.97 -16.60 -4.43
C LYS A 97 -2.57 -18.01 -4.55
N PRO A 98 -2.39 -18.90 -3.56
CA PRO A 98 -3.07 -20.19 -3.57
C PRO A 98 -4.59 -20.01 -3.61
N SER A 99 -5.29 -20.88 -4.32
CA SER A 99 -6.75 -20.92 -4.26
C SER A 99 -7.21 -21.42 -2.88
N GLU A 100 -8.40 -21.03 -2.43
CA GLU A 100 -8.89 -21.36 -1.09
C GLU A 100 -9.19 -22.86 -0.88
N PHE A 101 -9.13 -23.69 -1.94
CA PHE A 101 -9.51 -25.10 -1.94
C PHE A 101 -8.49 -25.97 -2.68
N ILE A 102 -7.20 -25.77 -2.39
CA ILE A 102 -6.14 -26.53 -3.06
C ILE A 102 -5.64 -27.65 -2.16
N ASN A 103 -5.44 -28.84 -2.74
CA ASN A 103 -4.67 -29.92 -2.13
C ASN A 103 -3.20 -29.51 -2.09
N GLU A 104 -2.40 -30.10 -1.18
CA GLU A 104 -0.97 -29.79 -1.06
C GLU A 104 -0.19 -30.01 -2.38
N GLU A 105 -0.66 -30.93 -3.23
CA GLU A 105 -0.06 -31.27 -4.52
C GLU A 105 -0.26 -30.18 -5.59
N ASP A 106 -1.26 -29.32 -5.41
CA ASP A 106 -1.64 -28.25 -6.35
C ASP A 106 -1.16 -26.86 -5.89
N LEU A 107 -0.34 -26.78 -4.86
CA LEU A 107 0.18 -25.50 -4.37
C LEU A 107 1.06 -24.82 -5.42
N PRO A 108 0.95 -23.50 -5.59
CA PRO A 108 1.84 -22.76 -6.46
C PRO A 108 3.32 -22.92 -6.03
N PRO A 109 4.27 -22.72 -6.94
CA PRO A 109 5.68 -22.75 -6.60
C PRO A 109 6.02 -21.82 -5.45
N ARG A 110 6.97 -22.23 -4.61
CA ARG A 110 7.49 -21.40 -3.52
C ARG A 110 8.18 -20.16 -4.07
N ASN A 111 7.89 -19.02 -3.47
CA ASN A 111 8.60 -17.78 -3.73
C ASN A 111 9.87 -17.72 -2.87
N LEU A 112 11.00 -18.05 -3.47
CA LEU A 112 12.29 -18.08 -2.75
C LEU A 112 12.77 -16.68 -2.33
N HIS A 113 12.21 -15.61 -2.95
CA HIS A 113 12.53 -14.23 -2.62
C HIS A 113 11.68 -13.69 -1.45
N ALA A 114 10.67 -14.44 -0.99
CA ALA A 114 9.81 -14.04 0.12
C ALA A 114 10.29 -14.47 1.51
N ALA A 115 11.57 -14.88 1.63
CA ALA A 115 12.13 -15.25 2.93
C ALA A 115 12.26 -14.02 3.85
N TRP A 116 11.89 -14.21 5.13
CA TRP A 116 12.14 -13.19 6.16
C TRP A 116 13.62 -12.75 6.15
N PRO A 117 13.97 -11.48 6.22
CA PRO A 117 13.11 -10.33 6.62
C PRO A 117 12.65 -9.44 5.45
N ILE A 118 12.49 -9.96 4.23
CA ILE A 118 12.17 -9.13 3.05
C ILE A 118 10.90 -8.27 3.25
N GLN A 119 9.89 -8.80 3.92
CA GLN A 119 8.65 -8.08 4.19
C GLN A 119 8.89 -6.82 5.04
N LEU A 120 9.83 -6.89 5.98
CA LEU A 120 10.22 -5.74 6.79
C LEU A 120 10.85 -4.63 5.93
N TYR A 121 11.72 -5.00 4.99
CA TYR A 121 12.30 -4.04 4.04
C TYR A 121 11.25 -3.43 3.12
N GLN A 122 10.23 -4.20 2.73
CA GLN A 122 9.12 -3.69 1.93
C GLN A 122 8.28 -2.67 2.72
N VAL A 123 8.02 -2.91 4.00
CA VAL A 123 7.40 -1.91 4.90
C VAL A 123 8.26 -0.65 4.97
N GLN A 124 9.57 -0.77 5.16
CA GLN A 124 10.48 0.38 5.20
C GLN A 124 10.45 1.18 3.90
N LYS A 125 10.39 0.52 2.72
CA LYS A 125 10.22 1.19 1.43
C LYS A 125 8.93 2.02 1.37
N VAL A 126 7.81 1.50 1.90
CA VAL A 126 6.54 2.25 1.96
C VAL A 126 6.66 3.47 2.86
N PHE A 127 7.25 3.33 4.04
CA PHE A 127 7.48 4.47 4.94
C PHE A 127 8.34 5.54 4.28
N GLN A 128 9.41 5.14 3.60
CA GLN A 128 10.27 6.09 2.90
C GLN A 128 9.51 6.79 1.77
N MET A 129 8.75 6.03 0.96
CA MET A 129 7.93 6.57 -0.11
C MET A 129 6.91 7.59 0.41
N ILE A 130 6.24 7.31 1.54
CA ILE A 130 5.29 8.25 2.15
C ILE A 130 6.00 9.53 2.57
N LYS A 131 7.19 9.43 3.18
CA LYS A 131 7.99 10.60 3.58
C LYS A 131 8.44 11.42 2.39
N ASP A 132 8.89 10.78 1.31
CA ASP A 132 9.35 11.45 0.10
C ASP A 132 8.21 12.23 -0.60
N HIS A 133 6.97 11.76 -0.46
CA HIS A 133 5.77 12.38 -1.03
C HIS A 133 4.92 13.13 0.01
N ALA A 134 5.42 13.33 1.22
CA ALA A 134 4.62 13.89 2.32
C ALA A 134 4.05 15.27 1.99
N GLN A 135 4.78 16.09 1.26
CA GLN A 135 4.31 17.40 0.82
C GLN A 135 3.23 17.28 -0.28
N GLU A 136 3.45 16.42 -1.28
CA GLU A 136 2.50 16.20 -2.39
C GLU A 136 1.17 15.64 -1.87
N TRP A 137 1.24 14.72 -0.91
CA TRP A 137 0.07 14.01 -0.39
C TRP A 137 -0.51 14.62 0.87
N ASN A 138 0.05 15.72 1.36
CA ASN A 138 -0.36 16.38 2.59
C ASN A 138 -0.32 15.45 3.82
N VAL A 139 0.73 14.62 3.91
CA VAL A 139 0.96 13.68 5.02
C VAL A 139 1.79 14.34 6.11
N ASP A 140 1.42 14.11 7.37
CA ASP A 140 2.27 14.37 8.51
C ASP A 140 3.30 13.22 8.65
N SER A 141 4.54 13.50 8.26
CA SER A 141 5.61 12.50 8.27
C SER A 141 6.00 12.00 9.65
N ASP A 142 5.57 12.70 10.71
CA ASP A 142 5.84 12.31 12.10
C ASP A 142 4.71 11.44 12.67
N GLN A 143 3.59 11.32 11.95
CA GLN A 143 2.41 10.55 12.32
C GLN A 143 2.09 9.45 11.30
N ILE A 144 3.04 8.52 11.09
CA ILE A 144 2.85 7.36 10.23
C ILE A 144 2.75 6.11 11.10
N MET A 145 1.61 5.44 11.07
CA MET A 145 1.35 4.20 11.80
C MET A 145 1.57 2.97 10.91
N LEU A 146 1.90 1.84 11.56
CA LEU A 146 1.86 0.50 10.97
C LEU A 146 0.71 -0.28 11.62
N MET A 147 -0.08 -0.96 10.79
CA MET A 147 -1.17 -1.84 11.20
C MET A 147 -1.04 -3.17 10.45
N GLY A 148 -1.16 -4.29 11.20
CA GLY A 148 -1.12 -5.66 10.66
C GLY A 148 -1.84 -6.64 11.55
#